data_6b0a731f4f561cb6d3fe5915eff7e73c
#
_entry.id   6b0a731f4f561cb6d3fe5915eff7e73c
#
_cell.length_a   1.000
_cell.length_b   1.000
_cell.length_c   1.000
_cell.angle_alpha   90.00
_cell.angle_beta   90.00
_cell.angle_gamma   90.00
#
_symmetry.space_group_name_H-M   'P 1'
#
loop_
_entity.id
_entity.type
_entity.pdbx_description
1 polymer ?
#
loop_
_entity_poly.entity_id
_entity_poly.type
_entity_poly.pdbx_seq_one_letter_code
_entity_poly.pdbx_strand_id
1 'polypeptide(L)'
;MIRIPCSGASAAEVFREVLRRDDGVLLVPTETVYGLVCDASHEAARAKIYEMKRRPASKLLTLFFASRQAAEAAFPAMPETAKRFAAAFCPGPVTLIVPDGGAFTGFRIPDHPALLNLLKSCGRPLASTSANLSGQPPAHTVDEALASLAFPPDGVLDGGAIPPESAASTVIKVERDGAWSILRPGPVTEDMLRAALK
;
A
#
# COMPACT_ATOMS: atom_id res chain seq x y z
N MET A 1 -12.28 -18.11 3.03
CA MET A 1 -11.25 -17.33 2.30
C MET A 1 -11.32 -17.68 0.81
N ILE A 2 -11.46 -16.70 -0.06
CA ILE A 2 -11.46 -16.84 -1.52
C ILE A 2 -10.03 -16.61 -2.03
N ARG A 3 -9.47 -17.50 -2.87
CA ARG A 3 -8.14 -17.32 -3.50
C ARG A 3 -8.31 -17.32 -5.01
N ILE A 4 -7.92 -16.23 -5.69
CA ILE A 4 -8.02 -16.05 -7.14
C ILE A 4 -6.65 -15.61 -7.68
N PRO A 5 -6.14 -16.27 -8.75
CA PRO A 5 -4.92 -15.82 -9.43
C PRO A 5 -5.06 -14.41 -10.01
N CYS A 6 -3.97 -13.64 -10.05
CA CYS A 6 -3.93 -12.31 -10.68
C CYS A 6 -4.36 -12.31 -12.16
N SER A 7 -4.20 -13.44 -12.85
CA SER A 7 -4.65 -13.65 -14.24
C SER A 7 -6.17 -13.88 -14.38
N GLY A 8 -6.89 -14.04 -13.27
CA GLY A 8 -8.34 -14.28 -13.28
C GLY A 8 -9.11 -13.05 -13.74
N ALA A 9 -9.86 -13.16 -14.85
CA ALA A 9 -10.58 -12.04 -15.46
C ALA A 9 -11.59 -11.37 -14.51
N SER A 10 -12.18 -12.12 -13.57
CA SER A 10 -13.17 -11.62 -12.60
C SER A 10 -12.59 -11.22 -11.25
N ALA A 11 -11.27 -11.33 -11.05
CA ALA A 11 -10.65 -11.12 -9.72
C ALA A 11 -11.00 -9.72 -9.14
N ALA A 12 -10.91 -8.66 -9.95
CA ALA A 12 -11.21 -7.31 -9.50
C ALA A 12 -12.67 -7.13 -9.06
N GLU A 13 -13.62 -7.75 -9.74
CA GLU A 13 -15.05 -7.68 -9.40
C GLU A 13 -15.36 -8.43 -8.11
N VAL A 14 -14.88 -9.68 -7.99
CA VAL A 14 -15.09 -10.50 -6.79
C VAL A 14 -14.49 -9.82 -5.56
N PHE A 15 -13.27 -9.31 -5.67
CA PHE A 15 -12.60 -8.68 -4.54
C PHE A 15 -13.14 -7.29 -4.21
N ARG A 16 -13.68 -6.56 -5.18
CA ARG A 16 -14.44 -5.35 -4.89
C ARG A 16 -15.64 -5.63 -3.99
N GLU A 17 -16.35 -6.75 -4.20
CA GLU A 17 -17.48 -7.13 -3.33
C GLU A 17 -16.99 -7.50 -1.91
N VAL A 18 -15.85 -8.16 -1.78
CA VAL A 18 -15.25 -8.40 -0.46
C VAL A 18 -14.91 -7.07 0.23
N LEU A 19 -14.29 -6.12 -0.49
CA LEU A 19 -13.90 -4.81 0.06
C LEU A 19 -15.09 -3.87 0.36
N ARG A 20 -16.29 -4.17 -0.16
CA ARG A 20 -17.52 -3.45 0.20
C ARG A 20 -18.08 -3.84 1.56
N ARG A 21 -17.67 -4.96 2.10
CA ARG A 21 -18.05 -5.40 3.44
C ARG A 21 -17.35 -4.52 4.47
N ASP A 22 -18.03 -4.17 5.55
CA ASP A 22 -17.50 -3.30 6.60
C ASP A 22 -16.20 -3.85 7.24
N ASP A 23 -16.00 -5.18 7.21
CA ASP A 23 -14.85 -5.88 7.77
C ASP A 23 -13.94 -6.54 6.71
N GLY A 24 -14.15 -6.28 5.41
CA GLY A 24 -13.50 -6.95 4.30
C GLY A 24 -11.99 -6.66 4.20
N VAL A 25 -11.16 -7.69 4.27
CA VAL A 25 -9.70 -7.60 4.17
C VAL A 25 -9.18 -8.56 3.11
N LEU A 26 -8.30 -8.08 2.23
CA LEU A 26 -7.63 -8.88 1.21
C LEU A 26 -6.11 -8.95 1.43
N LEU A 27 -5.54 -10.10 1.08
CA LEU A 27 -4.12 -10.26 0.82
C LEU A 27 -3.87 -10.02 -0.67
N VAL A 28 -2.95 -9.11 -1.00
CA VAL A 28 -2.64 -8.72 -2.38
C VAL A 28 -1.14 -8.68 -2.63
N PRO A 29 -0.67 -9.04 -3.85
CA PRO A 29 0.72 -8.82 -4.22
C PRO A 29 0.97 -7.36 -4.58
N THR A 30 2.21 -6.93 -4.40
CA THR A 30 2.74 -5.70 -4.99
C THR A 30 4.04 -6.02 -5.73
N GLU A 31 4.64 -5.03 -6.38
CA GLU A 31 5.98 -5.16 -6.98
C GLU A 31 7.11 -5.25 -5.92
N THR A 32 6.77 -5.13 -4.64
CA THR A 32 7.73 -5.18 -3.52
C THR A 32 7.53 -6.41 -2.65
N VAL A 33 6.40 -6.49 -1.94
CA VAL A 33 6.06 -7.56 -0.99
C VAL A 33 4.54 -7.77 -0.98
N TYR A 34 4.06 -8.88 -0.44
CA TYR A 34 2.63 -9.04 -0.20
C TYR A 34 2.13 -8.04 0.86
N GLY A 35 0.92 -7.54 0.65
CA GLY A 35 0.25 -6.58 1.54
C GLY A 35 -1.16 -7.00 1.92
N LEU A 36 -1.64 -6.53 3.07
CA LEU A 36 -3.05 -6.53 3.43
C LEU A 36 -3.66 -5.20 2.98
N VAL A 37 -4.87 -5.27 2.40
CA VAL A 37 -5.64 -4.08 2.04
C VAL A 37 -7.08 -4.21 2.50
N CYS A 38 -7.68 -3.06 2.85
CA CYS A 38 -9.12 -2.91 3.09
C CYS A 38 -9.58 -1.55 2.57
N ASP A 39 -10.88 -1.35 2.48
CA ASP A 39 -11.44 -0.01 2.25
C ASP A 39 -10.97 0.95 3.35
N ALA A 40 -10.40 2.09 2.94
CA ALA A 40 -9.87 3.07 3.89
C ALA A 40 -10.96 3.73 4.77
N SER A 41 -12.22 3.73 4.32
CA SER A 41 -13.34 4.30 5.06
C SER A 41 -13.94 3.34 6.09
N HIS A 42 -13.67 2.01 5.99
CA HIS A 42 -14.24 0.99 6.87
C HIS A 42 -13.39 0.81 8.13
N GLU A 43 -13.90 1.31 9.26
CA GLU A 43 -13.19 1.26 10.54
C GLU A 43 -12.98 -0.18 11.03
N ALA A 44 -14.00 -1.04 10.91
CA ALA A 44 -13.93 -2.44 11.31
C ALA A 44 -12.87 -3.22 10.50
N ALA A 45 -12.78 -2.99 9.18
CA ALA A 45 -11.76 -3.61 8.34
C ALA A 45 -10.34 -3.14 8.69
N ARG A 46 -10.16 -1.84 9.00
CA ARG A 46 -8.86 -1.35 9.47
C ARG A 46 -8.48 -1.97 10.82
N ALA A 47 -9.41 -2.03 11.78
CA ALA A 47 -9.20 -2.68 13.08
C ALA A 47 -8.80 -4.14 12.90
N LYS A 48 -9.48 -4.87 12.02
CA LYS A 48 -9.17 -6.27 11.68
C LYS A 48 -7.73 -6.43 11.15
N ILE A 49 -7.23 -5.50 10.31
CA ILE A 49 -5.82 -5.51 9.87
C ILE A 49 -4.86 -5.35 11.07
N TYR A 50 -5.14 -4.46 12.01
CA TYR A 50 -4.32 -4.30 13.22
C TYR A 50 -4.28 -5.57 14.06
N GLU A 51 -5.42 -6.25 14.25
CA GLU A 51 -5.51 -7.52 14.96
C GLU A 51 -4.75 -8.64 14.24
N MET A 52 -4.97 -8.82 12.92
CA MET A 52 -4.28 -9.81 12.09
C MET A 52 -2.75 -9.71 12.20
N LYS A 53 -2.24 -8.50 12.34
CA LYS A 53 -0.80 -8.20 12.40
C LYS A 53 -0.26 -8.06 13.82
N ARG A 54 -1.11 -8.07 14.86
CA ARG A 54 -0.74 -7.64 16.22
C ARG A 54 0.00 -6.29 16.18
N ARG A 55 -0.55 -5.35 15.38
CA ARG A 55 0.09 -4.06 15.09
C ARG A 55 -0.37 -3.01 16.10
N PRO A 56 0.54 -2.22 16.71
CA PRO A 56 0.14 -1.08 17.52
C PRO A 56 -0.65 -0.05 16.70
N ALA A 57 -1.75 0.48 17.27
CA ALA A 57 -2.59 1.49 16.62
C ALA A 57 -1.83 2.80 16.28
N SER A 58 -0.72 3.08 16.97
CA SER A 58 0.17 4.21 16.68
C SER A 58 0.89 4.13 15.32
N LYS A 59 0.97 2.93 14.72
CA LYS A 59 1.57 2.75 13.39
C LYS A 59 0.48 2.85 12.32
N LEU A 60 0.31 4.02 11.71
CA LEU A 60 -0.71 4.26 10.69
C LEU A 60 -0.60 3.30 9.49
N LEU A 61 -1.72 3.07 8.82
CA LEU A 61 -1.78 2.37 7.54
C LEU A 61 -1.45 3.36 6.41
N THR A 62 -0.87 2.84 5.32
CA THR A 62 -0.62 3.60 4.08
C THR A 62 -1.85 3.56 3.19
N LEU A 63 -2.18 4.64 2.51
CA LEU A 63 -3.26 4.67 1.53
C LEU A 63 -2.74 4.30 0.13
N PHE A 64 -3.34 3.30 -0.49
CA PHE A 64 -3.09 2.97 -1.90
C PHE A 64 -4.06 3.69 -2.80
N PHE A 65 -3.54 4.34 -3.85
CA PHE A 65 -4.32 5.03 -4.87
C PHE A 65 -4.12 4.38 -6.24
N ALA A 66 -5.15 4.50 -7.10
CA ALA A 66 -5.11 3.99 -8.46
C ALA A 66 -4.29 4.89 -9.42
N SER A 67 -4.07 6.16 -9.07
CA SER A 67 -3.36 7.14 -9.91
C SER A 67 -2.82 8.30 -9.08
N ARG A 68 -1.88 9.06 -9.67
CA ARG A 68 -1.35 10.30 -9.08
C ARG A 68 -2.44 11.35 -8.92
N GLN A 69 -3.30 11.51 -9.92
CA GLN A 69 -4.41 12.46 -9.88
C GLN A 69 -5.34 12.20 -8.69
N ALA A 70 -5.64 10.92 -8.41
CA ALA A 70 -6.46 10.55 -7.25
C ALA A 70 -5.76 10.88 -5.92
N ALA A 71 -4.44 10.66 -5.82
CA ALA A 71 -3.67 11.02 -4.63
C ALA A 71 -3.57 12.55 -4.45
N GLU A 72 -3.29 13.30 -5.51
CA GLU A 72 -3.21 14.75 -5.46
C GLU A 72 -4.56 15.39 -5.09
N ALA A 73 -5.66 14.86 -5.59
CA ALA A 73 -7.01 15.30 -5.22
C ALA A 73 -7.33 15.03 -3.73
N ALA A 74 -6.83 13.91 -3.18
CA ALA A 74 -7.01 13.58 -1.76
C ALA A 74 -6.14 14.45 -0.84
N PHE A 75 -5.00 14.94 -1.32
CA PHE A 75 -4.05 15.77 -0.57
C PHE A 75 -3.82 17.13 -1.23
N PRO A 76 -4.79 18.06 -1.18
CA PRO A 76 -4.69 19.35 -1.87
C PRO A 76 -3.53 20.23 -1.37
N ALA A 77 -3.06 19.99 -0.13
CA ALA A 77 -1.90 20.68 0.46
C ALA A 77 -0.57 19.93 0.22
N MET A 78 -0.54 18.96 -0.73
CA MET A 78 0.68 18.21 -1.04
C MET A 78 1.80 19.16 -1.55
N PRO A 79 2.98 19.17 -0.89
CA PRO A 79 4.11 19.99 -1.31
C PRO A 79 4.61 19.66 -2.71
N GLU A 80 5.15 20.64 -3.43
CA GLU A 80 5.66 20.46 -4.79
C GLU A 80 6.77 19.38 -4.86
N THR A 81 7.62 19.30 -3.84
CA THR A 81 8.62 18.24 -3.68
C THR A 81 7.98 16.84 -3.73
N ALA A 82 6.87 16.65 -3.02
CA ALA A 82 6.16 15.36 -3.01
C ALA A 82 5.50 15.06 -4.37
N LYS A 83 4.98 16.06 -5.07
CA LYS A 83 4.44 15.92 -6.45
C LYS A 83 5.53 15.51 -7.43
N ARG A 84 6.71 16.11 -7.35
CA ARG A 84 7.88 15.71 -8.16
C ARG A 84 8.30 14.28 -7.89
N PHE A 85 8.37 13.85 -6.62
CA PHE A 85 8.67 12.47 -6.29
C PHE A 85 7.58 11.51 -6.80
N ALA A 86 6.30 11.87 -6.65
CA ALA A 86 5.21 11.07 -7.20
C ALA A 86 5.27 11.00 -8.75
N ALA A 87 5.64 12.08 -9.43
CA ALA A 87 5.81 12.10 -10.87
C ALA A 87 6.95 11.19 -11.35
N ALA A 88 8.05 11.15 -10.62
CA ALA A 88 9.24 10.39 -10.99
C ALA A 88 9.13 8.88 -10.64
N PHE A 89 8.45 8.54 -9.52
CA PHE A 89 8.53 7.19 -8.92
C PHE A 89 7.18 6.50 -8.72
N CYS A 90 6.06 7.09 -9.15
CA CYS A 90 4.74 6.47 -9.04
C CYS A 90 4.06 6.31 -10.42
N PRO A 91 3.53 5.11 -10.72
CA PRO A 91 3.49 3.90 -9.89
C PRO A 91 4.87 3.35 -9.59
N GLY A 92 5.08 2.78 -8.36
CA GLY A 92 6.36 2.19 -7.99
C GLY A 92 6.63 2.01 -6.50
N PRO A 93 7.88 1.66 -6.17
CA PRO A 93 8.28 1.22 -4.83
C PRO A 93 8.57 2.40 -3.88
N VAL A 94 7.73 3.43 -3.90
CA VAL A 94 7.83 4.61 -3.03
C VAL A 94 6.54 4.80 -2.22
N THR A 95 6.69 5.07 -0.94
CA THR A 95 5.63 5.54 -0.05
C THR A 95 5.96 6.97 0.37
N LEU A 96 5.08 7.90 0.05
CA LEU A 96 5.22 9.32 0.42
C LEU A 96 4.34 9.60 1.63
N ILE A 97 4.93 10.19 2.67
CA ILE A 97 4.21 10.71 3.84
C ILE A 97 4.12 12.22 3.65
N VAL A 98 2.91 12.72 3.49
CA VAL A 98 2.63 14.12 3.16
C VAL A 98 1.73 14.77 4.19
N PRO A 99 1.72 16.11 4.30
CA PRO A 99 0.79 16.84 5.14
C PRO A 99 -0.67 16.54 4.77
N ASP A 100 -1.48 16.28 5.79
CA ASP A 100 -2.91 16.01 5.68
C ASP A 100 -3.64 16.69 6.85
N GLY A 101 -4.25 17.84 6.58
CA GLY A 101 -4.82 18.69 7.63
C GLY A 101 -3.80 19.05 8.71
N GLY A 102 -4.07 18.72 9.96
CA GLY A 102 -3.17 18.91 11.12
C GLY A 102 -2.11 17.82 11.28
N ALA A 103 -2.16 16.73 10.49
CA ALA A 103 -1.35 15.53 10.62
C ALA A 103 -0.51 15.24 9.37
N PHE A 104 -0.06 14.00 9.26
CA PHE A 104 0.63 13.44 8.09
C PHE A 104 0.03 12.09 7.73
N THR A 105 -0.16 11.84 6.43
CA THR A 105 -0.69 10.58 5.91
C THR A 105 0.25 9.99 4.87
N GLY A 106 0.50 8.68 4.94
CA GLY A 106 1.30 7.96 3.97
C GLY A 106 0.46 7.49 2.78
N PHE A 107 0.93 7.67 1.55
CA PHE A 107 0.31 7.10 0.38
C PHE A 107 1.30 6.42 -0.56
N ARG A 108 0.80 5.51 -1.40
CA ARG A 108 1.56 4.84 -2.46
C ARG A 108 0.65 4.56 -3.65
N ILE A 109 1.22 4.51 -4.83
CA ILE A 109 0.60 3.99 -6.04
C ILE A 109 1.43 2.78 -6.45
N PRO A 110 0.96 1.54 -6.16
CA PRO A 110 1.75 0.33 -6.42
C PRO A 110 1.88 0.07 -7.92
N ASP A 111 3.03 -0.45 -8.37
CA ASP A 111 3.24 -0.85 -9.76
C ASP A 111 2.94 -2.34 -9.93
N HIS A 112 1.68 -2.71 -9.76
CA HIS A 112 1.21 -4.08 -9.97
C HIS A 112 -0.12 -4.07 -10.74
N PRO A 113 -0.18 -4.58 -11.98
CA PRO A 113 -1.34 -4.43 -12.86
C PRO A 113 -2.66 -4.91 -12.26
N ALA A 114 -2.69 -6.10 -11.64
CA ALA A 114 -3.92 -6.64 -11.05
C ALA A 114 -4.39 -5.81 -9.85
N LEU A 115 -3.46 -5.31 -9.01
CA LEU A 115 -3.79 -4.44 -7.89
C LEU A 115 -4.26 -3.07 -8.36
N LEU A 116 -3.63 -2.49 -9.40
CA LEU A 116 -4.10 -1.24 -10.00
C LEU A 116 -5.50 -1.38 -10.60
N ASN A 117 -5.81 -2.52 -11.23
CA ASN A 117 -7.17 -2.80 -11.73
C ASN A 117 -8.19 -2.89 -10.59
N LEU A 118 -7.83 -3.54 -9.49
CA LEU A 118 -8.67 -3.59 -8.29
C LEU A 118 -8.91 -2.18 -7.72
N LEU A 119 -7.87 -1.37 -7.54
CA LEU A 119 -7.97 0.02 -7.07
C LEU A 119 -8.86 0.88 -7.96
N LYS A 120 -8.72 0.75 -9.29
CA LYS A 120 -9.58 1.43 -10.27
C LYS A 120 -11.04 0.99 -10.13
N SER A 121 -11.30 -0.32 -9.97
CA SER A 121 -12.66 -0.87 -9.83
C SER A 121 -13.33 -0.44 -8.53
N CYS A 122 -12.55 -0.21 -7.46
CA CYS A 122 -13.06 0.30 -6.17
C CYS A 122 -13.42 1.79 -6.24
N GLY A 123 -12.70 2.58 -7.04
CA GLY A 123 -12.92 4.03 -7.20
C GLY A 123 -12.57 4.86 -5.96
N ARG A 124 -11.87 4.27 -4.99
CA ARG A 124 -11.52 4.88 -3.69
C ARG A 124 -10.21 4.31 -3.16
N PRO A 125 -9.51 5.02 -2.24
CA PRO A 125 -8.27 4.52 -1.69
C PRO A 125 -8.48 3.29 -0.81
N LEU A 126 -7.49 2.39 -0.80
CA LEU A 126 -7.43 1.26 0.11
C LEU A 126 -6.37 1.50 1.17
N ALA A 127 -6.72 1.28 2.45
CA ALA A 127 -5.74 1.26 3.53
C ALA A 127 -4.90 -0.02 3.43
N SER A 128 -3.59 0.11 3.56
CA SER A 128 -2.62 -0.96 3.30
C SER A 128 -1.50 -1.04 4.32
N THR A 129 -0.97 -2.25 4.47
CA THR A 129 0.28 -2.54 5.18
C THR A 129 0.88 -3.85 4.63
N SER A 130 2.20 -4.11 4.86
CA SER A 130 2.80 -5.41 4.51
C SER A 130 2.11 -6.60 5.19
N ALA A 131 2.07 -7.76 4.54
CA ALA A 131 1.37 -8.95 5.04
C ALA A 131 2.28 -9.83 5.92
N ASN A 132 2.65 -9.33 7.11
CA ASN A 132 3.47 -10.01 8.11
C ASN A 132 3.09 -9.55 9.52
N LEU A 133 3.37 -10.33 10.56
CA LEU A 133 3.29 -9.84 11.93
C LEU A 133 4.16 -8.60 12.11
N SER A 134 3.71 -7.67 12.95
CA SER A 134 4.45 -6.41 13.17
C SER A 134 5.86 -6.68 13.70
N GLY A 135 6.87 -6.20 12.96
CA GLY A 135 8.28 -6.40 13.30
C GLY A 135 8.94 -7.65 12.72
N GLN A 136 8.18 -8.53 12.06
CA GLN A 136 8.72 -9.68 11.35
C GLN A 136 9.12 -9.31 9.90
N PRO A 137 9.94 -10.12 9.21
CA PRO A 137 10.23 -9.95 7.79
C PRO A 137 8.97 -9.92 6.93
N PRO A 138 8.96 -9.18 5.81
CA PRO A 138 7.84 -9.18 4.88
C PRO A 138 7.72 -10.53 4.16
N ALA A 139 6.49 -10.89 3.74
CA ALA A 139 6.21 -12.11 2.99
C ALA A 139 6.36 -11.87 1.48
N HIS A 140 6.97 -12.84 0.79
CA HIS A 140 7.15 -12.84 -0.66
C HIS A 140 6.25 -13.88 -1.37
N THR A 141 5.59 -14.73 -0.60
CA THR A 141 4.60 -15.69 -1.11
C THR A 141 3.30 -15.59 -0.32
N VAL A 142 2.20 -16.10 -0.91
CA VAL A 142 0.90 -16.20 -0.22
C VAL A 142 1.03 -17.06 1.04
N ASP A 143 1.73 -18.18 0.95
CA ASP A 143 1.82 -19.14 2.05
C ASP A 143 2.63 -18.58 3.23
N GLU A 144 3.74 -17.85 2.96
CA GLU A 144 4.47 -17.11 3.98
C GLU A 144 3.59 -16.05 4.66
N ALA A 145 2.82 -15.29 3.87
CA ALA A 145 1.93 -14.28 4.40
C ALA A 145 0.87 -14.89 5.32
N LEU A 146 0.21 -15.97 4.88
CA LEU A 146 -0.82 -16.65 5.66
C LEU A 146 -0.26 -17.27 6.94
N ALA A 147 0.94 -17.88 6.87
CA ALA A 147 1.60 -18.46 8.04
C ALA A 147 2.03 -17.40 9.08
N SER A 148 2.33 -16.20 8.63
CA SER A 148 2.81 -15.10 9.47
C SER A 148 1.68 -14.32 10.16
N LEU A 149 0.44 -14.37 9.67
CA LEU A 149 -0.68 -13.60 10.23
C LEU A 149 -1.36 -14.34 11.38
N ALA A 150 -1.97 -13.62 12.33
CA ALA A 150 -2.68 -14.22 13.46
C ALA A 150 -3.91 -15.04 13.02
N PHE A 151 -4.55 -14.62 11.93
CA PHE A 151 -5.67 -15.33 11.26
C PHE A 151 -5.75 -14.89 9.80
N PRO A 152 -6.39 -15.69 8.90
CA PRO A 152 -6.40 -15.43 7.47
C PRO A 152 -7.29 -14.23 7.08
N PRO A 153 -7.00 -13.56 5.94
CA PRO A 153 -7.86 -12.55 5.31
C PRO A 153 -9.12 -13.19 4.70
N ASP A 154 -10.07 -12.36 4.26
CA ASP A 154 -11.29 -12.83 3.58
C ASP A 154 -11.04 -13.31 2.15
N GLY A 155 -10.03 -12.73 1.48
CA GLY A 155 -9.64 -13.11 0.14
C GLY A 155 -8.16 -12.92 -0.15
N VAL A 156 -7.67 -13.62 -1.16
CA VAL A 156 -6.29 -13.62 -1.62
C VAL A 156 -6.24 -13.40 -3.13
N LEU A 157 -5.67 -12.29 -3.56
CA LEU A 157 -5.26 -12.09 -4.94
C LEU A 157 -3.87 -12.70 -5.09
N ASP A 158 -3.77 -13.85 -5.77
CA ASP A 158 -2.54 -14.62 -5.86
C ASP A 158 -1.71 -14.21 -7.07
N GLY A 159 -0.58 -13.56 -6.80
CA GLY A 159 0.41 -13.14 -7.81
C GLY A 159 1.60 -14.09 -7.96
N GLY A 160 1.58 -15.25 -7.28
CA GLY A 160 2.74 -16.13 -7.22
C GLY A 160 3.84 -15.62 -6.27
N ALA A 161 5.05 -16.10 -6.48
CA ALA A 161 6.20 -15.67 -5.67
C ALA A 161 6.77 -14.33 -6.17
N ILE A 162 6.97 -13.41 -5.23
CA ILE A 162 7.74 -12.18 -5.45
C ILE A 162 9.22 -12.53 -5.23
N PRO A 163 10.16 -12.03 -6.04
CA PRO A 163 11.57 -12.31 -5.84
C PRO A 163 12.03 -12.01 -4.40
N PRO A 164 12.77 -12.92 -3.74
CA PRO A 164 13.12 -12.77 -2.32
C PRO A 164 14.04 -11.58 -2.03
N GLU A 165 14.76 -11.09 -3.05
CA GLU A 165 15.59 -9.87 -2.99
C GLU A 165 14.76 -8.58 -3.05
N SER A 166 13.47 -8.66 -3.34
CA SER A 166 12.60 -7.48 -3.41
C SER A 166 12.48 -6.82 -2.05
N ALA A 167 12.95 -5.58 -1.97
CA ALA A 167 12.88 -4.79 -0.76
C ALA A 167 11.50 -4.11 -0.64
N ALA A 168 11.07 -3.87 0.59
CA ALA A 168 9.90 -3.02 0.85
C ALA A 168 10.14 -1.60 0.32
N SER A 169 9.05 -0.87 -0.01
CA SER A 169 9.11 0.49 -0.59
C SER A 169 10.00 1.43 0.23
N THR A 170 10.71 2.34 -0.45
CA THR A 170 11.33 3.50 0.20
C THR A 170 10.24 4.37 0.83
N VAL A 171 10.38 4.73 2.10
CA VAL A 171 9.43 5.62 2.80
C VAL A 171 10.06 6.98 2.97
N ILE A 172 9.42 8.00 2.41
CA ILE A 172 9.91 9.38 2.41
C ILE A 172 8.86 10.25 3.09
N LYS A 173 9.28 11.02 4.08
CA LYS A 173 8.46 12.09 4.66
C LYS A 173 8.81 13.40 3.96
N VAL A 174 7.76 14.14 3.54
CA VAL A 174 7.90 15.48 2.99
C VAL A 174 7.16 16.44 3.91
N GLU A 175 7.88 17.42 4.44
CA GLU A 175 7.37 18.45 5.35
C GLU A 175 6.58 19.52 4.58
N ARG A 176 5.85 20.37 5.31
CA ARG A 176 5.00 21.44 4.73
C ARG A 176 5.79 22.46 3.90
N ASP A 177 7.04 22.71 4.27
CA ASP A 177 7.97 23.60 3.59
C ASP A 177 8.69 22.94 2.41
N GLY A 178 8.41 21.67 2.13
CA GLY A 178 9.03 20.87 1.08
C GLY A 178 10.35 20.20 1.47
N ALA A 179 10.85 20.39 2.70
CA ALA A 179 11.96 19.60 3.21
C ALA A 179 11.57 18.12 3.27
N TRP A 180 12.53 17.21 3.08
CA TRP A 180 12.23 15.78 3.05
C TRP A 180 13.30 14.93 3.74
N SER A 181 12.91 13.74 4.17
CA SER A 181 13.79 12.75 4.78
C SER A 181 13.34 11.33 4.44
N ILE A 182 14.32 10.42 4.35
CA ILE A 182 14.05 8.98 4.18
C ILE A 182 13.85 8.38 5.57
N LEU A 183 12.63 7.90 5.85
CA LEU A 183 12.31 7.21 7.11
C LEU A 183 12.63 5.72 7.05
N ARG A 184 12.62 5.14 5.86
CA ARG A 184 13.01 3.75 5.60
C ARG A 184 13.66 3.66 4.23
N PRO A 185 14.90 3.18 4.12
CA PRO A 185 15.52 2.90 2.83
C PRO A 185 14.80 1.76 2.12
N GLY A 186 14.86 1.77 0.79
CA GLY A 186 14.27 0.80 -0.12
C GLY A 186 14.85 0.96 -1.53
N PRO A 187 14.16 0.51 -2.59
CA PRO A 187 14.69 0.51 -3.96
C PRO A 187 15.01 1.91 -4.51
N VAL A 188 14.30 2.97 -4.07
CA VAL A 188 14.58 4.34 -4.51
C VAL A 188 15.59 4.97 -3.55
N THR A 189 16.79 5.29 -4.06
CA THR A 189 17.90 5.84 -3.29
C THR A 189 17.81 7.35 -3.13
N GLU A 190 18.61 7.90 -2.19
CA GLU A 190 18.70 9.36 -2.00
C GLU A 190 19.19 10.08 -3.26
N ASP A 191 20.15 9.51 -3.99
CA ASP A 191 20.67 10.09 -5.23
C ASP A 191 19.58 10.18 -6.31
N MET A 192 18.75 9.15 -6.44
CA MET A 192 17.58 9.18 -7.35
C MET A 192 16.59 10.28 -6.96
N LEU A 193 16.32 10.44 -5.66
CA LEU A 193 15.44 11.50 -5.15
C LEU A 193 16.01 12.89 -5.43
N ARG A 194 17.29 13.10 -5.19
CA ARG A 194 17.96 14.37 -5.51
C ARG A 194 17.96 14.67 -7.01
N ALA A 195 18.10 13.65 -7.85
CA ALA A 195 18.03 13.81 -9.30
C ALA A 195 16.63 14.23 -9.77
N ALA A 196 15.57 13.73 -9.15
CA ALA A 196 14.18 14.07 -9.50
C ALA A 196 13.78 15.51 -9.10
N LEU A 197 14.61 16.21 -8.32
CA LEU A 197 14.37 17.60 -7.94
C LEU A 197 15.13 18.63 -8.79
N LYS A 198 16.04 18.17 -9.65
CA LYS A 198 16.74 19.03 -10.61
C LYS A 198 15.84 19.32 -11.82
#